data_d45a7ad0139a972b19a0b8eb0c5f7538
#
_entry.id   d45a7ad0139a972b19a0b8eb0c5f7538
#
_cell.length_a   1.000
_cell.length_b   1.000
_cell.length_c   1.000
_cell.angle_alpha   90.00
_cell.angle_beta   90.00
_cell.angle_gamma   90.00
#
_symmetry.space_group_name_H-M   'P 1'
#
loop_
_entity.id
_entity.type
_entity.pdbx_description
1 polymer ?
#
loop_
_entity_poly.entity_id
_entity_poly.type
_entity_poly.pdbx_seq_one_letter_code
_entity_poly.pdbx_strand_id
1 'polypeptide(L)'
;MKRLVPAMLAMFALVGCTAQGSQDDGDPAGSNRPTTDSEAAKGSYTYRLPIAAYSYTDAEYASIAAAEHMLARTCMARFSLTYQPPPPNPPQPSADRRYGLSDEKSAALFGYRMDPSEAPKQPPQLDADVRAVLYGKREDASVPAEYQGQKVPENGCLGQAQSDLRKDYSDPEGAEAASRISSQSYEQSMQLPEVQAGFRNWSACMQKNGYTYASPRDPFAAQEFREGPVTEREKATAGADVSCKRRTGLLDVWFTEESKLQTAMIAKDRQLLQKLQDVHRQKVAAAKAILAKG
;
A
#
# COMPACT_ATOMS: atom_id res chain seq x y z
N MET A 1 -71.49 2.66 -22.60
CA MET A 1 -72.32 2.90 -21.43
C MET A 1 -71.37 3.38 -20.32
N LYS A 2 -71.27 4.70 -20.11
CA LYS A 2 -71.86 5.51 -19.03
C LYS A 2 -71.64 4.82 -17.66
N ARG A 3 -70.95 5.35 -16.68
CA ARG A 3 -71.02 6.64 -15.93
C ARG A 3 -69.80 6.71 -15.00
N LEU A 4 -69.05 7.78 -14.91
CA LEU A 4 -69.18 8.98 -14.05
C LEU A 4 -68.73 8.84 -12.59
N VAL A 5 -67.83 9.69 -12.28
CA VAL A 5 -67.14 10.24 -11.10
C VAL A 5 -68.09 10.65 -9.99
N PRO A 6 -67.75 10.80 -8.69
CA PRO A 6 -67.06 12.04 -8.31
C PRO A 6 -65.95 11.91 -7.20
N ALA A 7 -65.20 13.00 -7.13
CA ALA A 7 -64.20 13.40 -6.15
C ALA A 7 -64.82 13.73 -4.77
N MET A 8 -64.00 13.63 -3.72
CA MET A 8 -64.09 14.56 -2.57
C MET A 8 -62.72 14.81 -1.95
N LEU A 9 -62.43 16.09 -1.86
CA LEU A 9 -61.37 16.72 -1.11
C LEU A 9 -61.63 16.61 0.40
N ALA A 10 -60.58 16.49 1.21
CA ALA A 10 -60.48 17.15 2.51
C ALA A 10 -59.01 17.32 2.94
N MET A 11 -58.60 18.56 3.04
CA MET A 11 -57.41 19.04 3.78
C MET A 11 -57.60 18.79 5.27
N PHE A 12 -56.50 18.50 5.98
CA PHE A 12 -56.15 19.18 7.25
C PHE A 12 -54.65 19.04 7.55
N ALA A 13 -54.05 20.20 7.79
CA ALA A 13 -52.67 20.37 8.31
C ALA A 13 -52.67 20.20 9.84
N LEU A 14 -51.48 19.86 10.38
CA LEU A 14 -50.81 20.46 11.55
C LEU A 14 -49.70 19.56 12.07
N VAL A 15 -48.49 20.02 11.87
CA VAL A 15 -47.41 20.34 12.84
C VAL A 15 -47.20 19.38 14.02
N GLY A 16 -46.02 18.81 14.06
CA GLY A 16 -45.45 18.11 15.23
C GLY A 16 -43.97 17.84 15.01
N CYS A 17 -43.09 18.74 15.51
CA CYS A 17 -41.65 18.48 15.63
C CYS A 17 -41.43 17.41 16.72
N THR A 18 -40.78 16.32 16.36
CA THR A 18 -40.08 15.45 17.33
C THR A 18 -38.72 15.10 16.79
N ALA A 19 -37.74 15.24 17.66
CA ALA A 19 -36.32 14.98 17.40
C ALA A 19 -36.08 13.55 16.93
N GLN A 20 -35.35 13.44 15.84
CA GLN A 20 -34.96 12.19 15.22
C GLN A 20 -33.59 11.80 15.73
N GLY A 21 -33.51 10.76 16.54
CA GLY A 21 -32.31 10.05 16.77
C GLY A 21 -31.89 9.32 15.49
N SER A 22 -30.73 9.69 14.96
CA SER A 22 -30.14 9.00 13.84
C SER A 22 -29.73 7.59 14.26
N GLN A 23 -30.39 6.57 13.75
CA GLN A 23 -29.86 5.23 13.70
C GLN A 23 -28.82 5.20 12.59
N ASP A 24 -27.59 5.00 13.02
CA ASP A 24 -26.43 4.73 12.16
C ASP A 24 -26.54 3.27 11.72
N ASP A 25 -27.16 3.03 10.58
CA ASP A 25 -27.08 1.74 9.89
C ASP A 25 -25.68 1.65 9.30
N GLY A 26 -24.78 0.98 10.05
CA GLY A 26 -23.42 0.71 9.63
C GLY A 26 -23.39 -0.09 8.33
N ASP A 27 -23.06 0.58 7.24
CA ASP A 27 -22.69 -0.03 5.96
C ASP A 27 -21.35 -0.75 6.14
N PRO A 28 -21.28 -2.10 6.03
CA PRO A 28 -20.03 -2.84 6.19
C PRO A 28 -19.10 -2.79 4.98
N ALA A 29 -19.48 -2.08 3.92
CA ALA A 29 -18.61 -1.79 2.80
C ALA A 29 -17.85 -0.48 3.09
N GLY A 30 -16.65 -0.59 3.68
CA GLY A 30 -15.76 0.55 3.86
C GLY A 30 -15.69 1.36 2.58
N SER A 31 -16.12 2.60 2.64
CA SER A 31 -16.15 3.54 1.55
C SER A 31 -14.79 3.60 0.86
N ASN A 32 -14.68 3.02 -0.34
CA ASN A 32 -13.55 3.14 -1.25
C ASN A 32 -13.48 4.54 -1.90
N ARG A 33 -14.09 5.53 -1.26
CA ARG A 33 -14.03 6.91 -1.73
C ARG A 33 -12.63 7.45 -1.47
N PRO A 34 -12.00 8.14 -2.41
CA PRO A 34 -10.76 8.88 -2.16
C PRO A 34 -10.96 9.72 -0.90
N THR A 35 -9.99 9.70 -0.01
CA THR A 35 -9.99 10.56 1.19
C THR A 35 -9.96 12.00 0.70
N THR A 36 -11.12 12.69 0.80
CA THR A 36 -11.34 13.90 0.04
C THR A 36 -10.66 15.10 0.67
N ASP A 37 -11.01 15.71 1.66
CA ASP A 37 -10.74 17.14 1.85
C ASP A 37 -9.40 17.51 2.51
N SER A 38 -8.76 16.61 3.23
CA SER A 38 -7.51 16.89 3.95
C SER A 38 -6.26 16.66 3.10
N GLU A 39 -6.31 15.72 2.14
CA GLU A 39 -5.15 15.36 1.32
C GLU A 39 -5.15 16.01 -0.06
N ALA A 40 -6.33 16.29 -0.63
CA ALA A 40 -6.45 17.15 -1.80
C ALA A 40 -5.84 18.54 -1.53
N ALA A 41 -5.96 19.03 -0.30
CA ALA A 41 -5.29 20.27 0.13
C ALA A 41 -3.75 20.17 0.16
N LYS A 42 -3.19 18.95 0.21
CA LYS A 42 -1.74 18.69 0.15
C LYS A 42 -1.23 18.35 -1.25
N GLY A 43 -2.12 18.26 -2.23
CA GLY A 43 -1.76 17.96 -3.61
C GLY A 43 -1.43 16.50 -3.90
N SER A 44 -1.58 15.61 -2.93
CA SER A 44 -1.34 14.17 -3.07
C SER A 44 -2.65 13.39 -3.05
N TYR A 45 -2.75 12.35 -3.87
CA TYR A 45 -3.88 11.43 -3.90
C TYR A 45 -3.48 10.11 -3.25
N THR A 46 -4.28 9.67 -2.28
CA THR A 46 -4.13 8.34 -1.69
C THR A 46 -5.33 7.49 -2.07
N TYR A 47 -5.07 6.42 -2.81
CA TYR A 47 -6.09 5.48 -3.26
C TYR A 47 -5.98 4.18 -2.47
N ARG A 48 -7.04 3.82 -1.75
CA ARG A 48 -7.09 2.54 -1.05
C ARG A 48 -7.92 1.54 -1.83
N LEU A 49 -7.25 0.71 -2.60
CA LEU A 49 -7.89 -0.35 -3.37
C LEU A 49 -8.49 -1.44 -2.47
N PRO A 50 -9.55 -2.15 -2.92
CA PRO A 50 -10.23 -3.20 -2.14
C PRO A 50 -9.30 -4.28 -1.61
N ILE A 51 -8.28 -4.68 -2.38
CA ILE A 51 -7.32 -5.71 -1.96
C ILE A 51 -6.47 -5.30 -0.76
N ALA A 52 -6.32 -4.01 -0.48
CA ALA A 52 -5.57 -3.52 0.67
C ALA A 52 -6.17 -3.97 2.03
N ALA A 53 -7.45 -4.37 2.05
CA ALA A 53 -8.09 -4.95 3.24
C ALA A 53 -7.48 -6.30 3.65
N TYR A 54 -6.73 -6.94 2.76
CA TYR A 54 -6.07 -8.23 2.97
C TYR A 54 -4.57 -8.12 3.19
N SER A 55 -4.06 -6.91 3.39
CA SER A 55 -2.67 -6.62 3.75
C SER A 55 -2.59 -6.15 5.20
N TYR A 56 -1.41 -6.28 5.80
CA TYR A 56 -1.15 -5.62 7.09
C TYR A 56 -1.16 -4.10 6.92
N THR A 57 -1.61 -3.41 7.95
CA THR A 57 -1.39 -1.97 8.10
C THR A 57 0.06 -1.69 8.50
N ASP A 58 0.53 -0.46 8.33
CA ASP A 58 1.89 -0.05 8.74
C ASP A 58 2.14 -0.32 10.24
N ALA A 59 1.13 -0.07 11.09
CA ALA A 59 1.22 -0.33 12.51
C ALA A 59 1.33 -1.84 12.83
N GLU A 60 0.66 -2.69 12.06
CA GLU A 60 0.76 -4.14 12.21
C GLU A 60 2.11 -4.66 11.72
N TYR A 61 2.63 -4.16 10.59
CA TYR A 61 3.99 -4.43 10.14
C TYR A 61 5.02 -4.04 11.18
N ALA A 62 4.92 -2.83 11.74
CA ALA A 62 5.82 -2.36 12.79
C ALA A 62 5.77 -3.27 14.04
N SER A 63 4.58 -3.71 14.44
CA SER A 63 4.41 -4.63 15.58
C SER A 63 5.05 -6.00 15.32
N ILE A 64 4.88 -6.55 14.12
CA ILE A 64 5.49 -7.83 13.72
C ILE A 64 7.02 -7.69 13.70
N ALA A 65 7.56 -6.65 13.07
CA ALA A 65 8.99 -6.40 13.01
C ALA A 65 9.60 -6.20 14.41
N ALA A 66 8.93 -5.46 15.29
CA ALA A 66 9.38 -5.28 16.66
C ALA A 66 9.44 -6.61 17.45
N ALA A 67 8.46 -7.49 17.25
CA ALA A 67 8.45 -8.82 17.85
C ALA A 67 9.59 -9.71 17.31
N GLU A 68 9.82 -9.70 15.99
CA GLU A 68 10.94 -10.41 15.35
C GLU A 68 12.29 -9.93 15.93
N HIS A 69 12.47 -8.62 16.06
CA HIS A 69 13.68 -8.05 16.65
C HIS A 69 13.84 -8.40 18.15
N MET A 70 12.76 -8.47 18.89
CA MET A 70 12.80 -8.90 20.28
C MET A 70 13.23 -10.36 20.42
N LEU A 71 12.68 -11.25 19.59
CA LEU A 71 13.11 -12.67 19.54
C LEU A 71 14.58 -12.79 19.10
N ALA A 72 14.98 -12.00 18.11
CA ALA A 72 16.38 -11.96 17.66
C ALA A 72 17.32 -11.51 18.80
N ARG A 73 16.96 -10.49 19.60
CA ARG A 73 17.76 -10.09 20.79
C ARG A 73 17.90 -11.21 21.79
N THR A 74 16.81 -11.94 22.07
CA THR A 74 16.84 -13.10 22.98
C THR A 74 17.77 -14.18 22.46
N CYS A 75 17.77 -14.45 21.16
CA CYS A 75 18.69 -15.37 20.52
C CYS A 75 20.13 -14.87 20.62
N MET A 76 20.43 -13.61 20.31
CA MET A 76 21.76 -13.01 20.36
C MET A 76 22.37 -13.05 21.77
N ALA A 77 21.54 -12.84 22.81
CA ALA A 77 21.98 -12.92 24.20
C ALA A 77 22.56 -14.29 24.57
N ARG A 78 22.12 -15.39 23.96
CA ARG A 78 22.70 -16.73 24.16
C ARG A 78 24.17 -16.81 23.75
N PHE A 79 24.55 -15.98 22.78
CA PHE A 79 25.92 -15.85 22.28
C PHE A 79 26.73 -14.76 23.00
N SER A 80 26.20 -14.19 24.09
CA SER A 80 26.78 -13.05 24.79
C SER A 80 26.98 -11.80 23.90
N LEU A 81 26.18 -11.69 22.84
CA LEU A 81 26.20 -10.57 21.91
C LEU A 81 25.02 -9.63 22.16
N THR A 82 25.32 -8.33 22.18
CA THR A 82 24.30 -7.28 22.28
C THR A 82 23.83 -6.87 20.87
N TYR A 83 22.52 -6.90 20.67
CA TYR A 83 21.90 -6.44 19.44
C TYR A 83 20.87 -5.34 19.74
N GLN A 84 21.05 -4.20 19.12
CA GLN A 84 20.06 -3.12 19.12
C GLN A 84 19.41 -3.04 17.72
N PRO A 85 18.11 -3.31 17.62
CA PRO A 85 17.41 -3.19 16.34
C PRO A 85 17.46 -1.74 15.85
N PRO A 86 17.44 -1.51 14.53
CA PRO A 86 17.26 -0.18 14.00
C PRO A 86 15.93 0.39 14.49
N PRO A 87 15.85 1.72 14.67
CA PRO A 87 14.56 2.36 14.99
C PRO A 87 13.55 1.99 13.88
N PRO A 88 12.28 1.80 14.25
CA PRO A 88 11.23 1.56 13.26
C PRO A 88 11.29 2.68 12.21
N ASN A 89 11.23 2.32 10.95
CA ASN A 89 11.05 3.32 9.92
C ASN A 89 9.73 4.05 10.20
N PRO A 90 9.73 5.39 10.23
CA PRO A 90 8.48 6.11 10.32
C PRO A 90 7.58 5.65 9.16
N PRO A 91 6.25 5.59 9.37
CA PRO A 91 5.32 5.36 8.27
C PRO A 91 5.65 6.39 7.20
N GLN A 92 6.11 5.90 6.06
CA GLN A 92 6.41 6.81 4.96
C GLN A 92 5.09 7.10 4.26
N PRO A 93 4.63 8.33 4.22
CA PRO A 93 3.62 8.74 3.27
C PRO A 93 4.27 8.75 1.89
N SER A 94 4.68 7.57 1.40
CA SER A 94 5.05 7.46 0.00
C SER A 94 3.81 7.82 -0.79
N ALA A 95 3.93 8.88 -1.60
CA ALA A 95 2.90 9.20 -2.57
C ALA A 95 2.56 7.91 -3.30
N ASP A 96 1.29 7.52 -3.29
CA ASP A 96 0.83 6.32 -3.98
C ASP A 96 1.21 6.45 -5.46
N ARG A 97 2.18 5.66 -5.89
CA ARG A 97 2.69 5.67 -7.26
C ARG A 97 2.11 4.57 -8.13
N ARG A 98 1.03 3.92 -7.70
CA ARG A 98 0.39 2.88 -8.48
C ARG A 98 -0.01 3.34 -9.87
N TYR A 99 -0.52 4.57 -9.96
CA TYR A 99 -0.89 5.21 -11.24
C TYR A 99 0.16 6.23 -11.70
N GLY A 100 1.39 6.08 -11.25
CA GLY A 100 2.49 6.99 -11.50
C GLY A 100 2.51 8.19 -10.56
N LEU A 101 3.21 9.24 -10.97
CA LEU A 101 3.37 10.44 -10.17
C LEU A 101 2.05 11.23 -10.07
N SER A 102 1.68 11.66 -8.86
CA SER A 102 0.46 12.42 -8.58
C SER A 102 0.69 13.68 -7.72
N ASP A 103 1.86 13.80 -7.14
CA ASP A 103 2.22 14.89 -6.23
C ASP A 103 3.01 16.00 -6.95
N GLU A 104 2.49 17.24 -6.90
CA GLU A 104 3.10 18.39 -7.57
C GLU A 104 4.44 18.78 -6.96
N LYS A 105 4.58 18.67 -5.63
CA LYS A 105 5.81 19.02 -4.95
C LYS A 105 6.92 18.04 -5.30
N SER A 106 6.61 16.74 -5.29
CA SER A 106 7.56 15.71 -5.72
C SER A 106 7.97 15.90 -7.18
N ALA A 107 7.01 16.20 -8.07
CA ALA A 107 7.28 16.50 -9.48
C ALA A 107 8.26 17.67 -9.64
N ALA A 108 8.03 18.77 -8.92
CA ALA A 108 8.84 19.98 -9.00
C ALA A 108 10.27 19.80 -8.43
N LEU A 109 10.42 18.97 -7.41
CA LEU A 109 11.72 18.77 -6.74
C LEU A 109 12.52 17.63 -7.37
N PHE A 110 11.87 16.50 -7.67
CA PHE A 110 12.53 15.24 -7.99
C PHE A 110 12.15 14.67 -9.37
N GLY A 111 11.30 15.36 -10.13
CA GLY A 111 10.81 14.82 -11.40
C GLY A 111 10.06 13.51 -11.19
N TYR A 112 10.44 12.47 -11.92
CA TYR A 112 9.89 11.12 -11.76
C TYR A 112 10.60 10.30 -10.68
N ARG A 113 11.67 10.81 -10.07
CA ARG A 113 12.47 10.12 -9.05
C ARG A 113 11.77 10.08 -7.70
N MET A 114 12.18 9.13 -6.88
CA MET A 114 11.78 9.11 -5.47
C MET A 114 12.50 10.23 -4.72
N ASP A 115 11.85 10.76 -3.68
CA ASP A 115 12.52 11.66 -2.74
C ASP A 115 13.69 10.92 -2.08
N PRO A 116 14.93 11.43 -2.16
CA PRO A 116 16.07 10.79 -1.52
C PRO A 116 15.92 10.65 0.01
N SER A 117 15.11 11.48 0.64
CA SER A 117 14.83 11.37 2.08
C SER A 117 13.94 10.18 2.44
N GLU A 118 13.20 9.64 1.45
CA GLU A 118 12.39 8.42 1.56
C GLU A 118 13.23 7.15 1.33
N ALA A 119 14.48 7.28 0.89
CA ALA A 119 15.36 6.13 0.73
C ALA A 119 15.57 5.44 2.09
N PRO A 120 15.55 4.09 2.13
CA PRO A 120 15.85 3.36 3.35
C PRO A 120 17.16 3.86 3.93
N LYS A 121 17.14 4.30 5.19
CA LYS A 121 18.38 4.64 5.88
C LYS A 121 19.25 3.40 5.94
N GLN A 122 20.54 3.55 5.61
CA GLN A 122 21.48 2.46 5.76
C GLN A 122 21.43 1.97 7.22
N PRO A 123 21.29 0.66 7.43
CA PRO A 123 21.34 0.13 8.78
C PRO A 123 22.70 0.48 9.41
N PRO A 124 22.74 0.72 10.73
CA PRO A 124 24.01 0.96 11.41
C PRO A 124 24.98 -0.18 11.13
N GLN A 125 26.25 0.15 10.95
CA GLN A 125 27.30 -0.88 10.80
C GLN A 125 27.34 -1.71 12.08
N LEU A 126 27.14 -3.01 11.92
CA LEU A 126 27.26 -3.99 13.00
C LEU A 126 28.69 -4.55 13.04
N ASP A 127 29.16 -4.84 14.23
CA ASP A 127 30.40 -5.59 14.41
C ASP A 127 30.32 -6.92 13.66
N ALA A 128 31.44 -7.43 13.16
CA ALA A 128 31.49 -8.62 12.32
C ALA A 128 30.86 -9.84 13.02
N ASP A 129 31.13 -10.03 14.31
CA ASP A 129 30.58 -11.13 15.11
C ASP A 129 29.06 -10.99 15.28
N VAL A 130 28.59 -9.78 15.58
CA VAL A 130 27.16 -9.49 15.70
C VAL A 130 26.46 -9.76 14.38
N ARG A 131 27.04 -9.31 13.26
CA ARG A 131 26.51 -9.54 11.91
C ARG A 131 26.44 -11.03 11.59
N ALA A 132 27.52 -11.77 11.85
CA ALA A 132 27.61 -13.20 11.58
C ALA A 132 26.54 -14.01 12.31
N VAL A 133 26.33 -13.74 13.60
CA VAL A 133 25.32 -14.45 14.41
C VAL A 133 23.90 -13.96 14.09
N LEU A 134 23.72 -12.67 13.80
CA LEU A 134 22.41 -12.09 13.50
C LEU A 134 21.85 -12.60 12.16
N TYR A 135 22.66 -12.64 11.13
CA TYR A 135 22.21 -12.98 9.77
C TYR A 135 22.61 -14.39 9.32
N GLY A 136 23.60 -15.00 9.97
CA GLY A 136 24.07 -16.35 9.62
C GLY A 136 24.54 -16.44 8.16
N LYS A 137 24.35 -17.60 7.54
CA LYS A 137 24.70 -17.85 6.13
C LYS A 137 23.83 -17.12 5.11
N ARG A 138 22.80 -16.44 5.54
CA ARG A 138 21.91 -15.70 4.64
C ARG A 138 22.62 -14.54 3.94
N GLU A 139 23.54 -13.88 4.66
CA GLU A 139 24.29 -12.75 4.13
C GLU A 139 25.64 -13.19 3.54
N ASP A 140 26.28 -14.15 4.19
CA ASP A 140 27.58 -14.70 3.77
C ASP A 140 27.62 -16.21 4.03
N ALA A 141 27.73 -17.01 2.97
CA ALA A 141 27.80 -18.47 3.06
C ALA A 141 29.05 -18.99 3.78
N SER A 142 30.10 -18.16 3.91
CA SER A 142 31.36 -18.50 4.59
C SER A 142 31.28 -18.36 6.12
N VAL A 143 30.19 -17.78 6.65
CA VAL A 143 29.98 -17.61 8.10
C VAL A 143 30.04 -18.98 8.79
N PRO A 144 30.86 -19.14 9.86
CA PRO A 144 30.95 -20.39 10.60
C PRO A 144 29.60 -20.84 11.15
N ALA A 145 29.36 -22.15 11.12
CA ALA A 145 28.15 -22.74 11.69
C ALA A 145 28.05 -22.62 13.23
N GLU A 146 29.19 -22.28 13.87
CA GLU A 146 29.33 -22.16 15.32
C GLU A 146 30.03 -20.85 15.70
N TYR A 147 29.57 -20.25 16.80
CA TYR A 147 30.20 -19.10 17.43
C TYR A 147 30.46 -19.45 18.91
N GLN A 148 31.69 -19.34 19.34
CA GLN A 148 32.15 -19.72 20.69
C GLN A 148 31.64 -21.11 21.15
N GLY A 149 31.71 -22.11 20.25
CA GLY A 149 31.26 -23.47 20.51
C GLY A 149 29.74 -23.67 20.56
N GLN A 150 28.96 -22.65 20.23
CA GLN A 150 27.49 -22.71 20.14
C GLN A 150 27.05 -22.67 18.68
N LYS A 151 26.11 -23.55 18.33
CA LYS A 151 25.55 -23.60 16.96
C LYS A 151 24.77 -22.34 16.66
N VAL A 152 25.16 -21.63 15.62
CA VAL A 152 24.42 -20.48 15.06
C VAL A 152 23.27 -20.99 14.17
N PRO A 153 22.04 -20.44 14.28
CA PRO A 153 20.98 -20.77 13.35
C PRO A 153 21.42 -20.49 11.91
N GLU A 154 21.04 -21.34 10.96
CA GLU A 154 21.50 -21.24 9.56
C GLU A 154 21.25 -19.86 8.94
N ASN A 155 20.07 -19.28 9.20
CA ASN A 155 19.71 -17.92 8.75
C ASN A 155 19.93 -16.87 9.85
N GLY A 156 20.78 -17.16 10.83
CA GLY A 156 21.04 -16.30 11.98
C GLY A 156 19.88 -16.15 12.93
N CYS A 157 20.09 -15.38 13.98
CA CYS A 157 19.06 -15.11 14.99
C CYS A 157 17.84 -14.37 14.45
N LEU A 158 18.03 -13.45 13.50
CA LEU A 158 16.93 -12.73 12.89
C LEU A 158 16.10 -13.64 11.95
N GLY A 159 16.78 -14.45 11.15
CA GLY A 159 16.10 -15.41 10.28
C GLY A 159 15.34 -16.48 11.07
N GLN A 160 15.88 -16.93 12.22
CA GLN A 160 15.20 -17.82 13.13
C GLN A 160 13.93 -17.17 13.69
N ALA A 161 14.01 -15.94 14.20
CA ALA A 161 12.86 -15.19 14.72
C ALA A 161 11.77 -15.01 13.67
N GLN A 162 12.13 -14.65 12.44
CA GLN A 162 11.23 -14.54 11.30
C GLN A 162 10.57 -15.88 10.95
N SER A 163 11.35 -16.97 11.00
CA SER A 163 10.86 -18.32 10.71
C SER A 163 9.86 -18.79 11.78
N ASP A 164 10.16 -18.54 13.04
CA ASP A 164 9.29 -18.93 14.16
C ASP A 164 7.92 -18.24 14.07
N LEU A 165 7.91 -16.93 13.80
CA LEU A 165 6.65 -16.20 13.58
C LEU A 165 5.93 -16.60 12.27
N ARG A 166 6.64 -17.05 11.23
CA ARG A 166 6.03 -17.46 9.96
C ARG A 166 5.50 -18.88 9.98
N LYS A 167 6.19 -19.81 10.67
CA LYS A 167 5.86 -21.24 10.69
C LYS A 167 4.43 -21.50 11.10
N ASP A 168 3.95 -20.78 12.11
CA ASP A 168 2.62 -20.97 12.66
C ASP A 168 1.57 -20.04 12.05
N TYR A 169 2.01 -18.99 11.33
CA TYR A 169 1.16 -17.93 10.79
C TYR A 169 1.49 -17.63 9.32
N SER A 170 1.27 -18.58 8.44
CA SER A 170 1.52 -18.46 7.01
C SER A 170 0.37 -19.02 6.19
N ASP A 171 -0.05 -18.27 5.18
CA ASP A 171 -1.02 -18.72 4.17
C ASP A 171 -0.51 -18.33 2.77
N PRO A 172 0.36 -19.18 2.17
CA PRO A 172 0.94 -18.88 0.86
C PRO A 172 -0.12 -18.78 -0.25
N GLU A 173 -1.16 -19.60 -0.21
CA GLU A 173 -2.23 -19.60 -1.22
C GLU A 173 -3.05 -18.31 -1.19
N GLY A 174 -3.42 -17.86 0.01
CA GLY A 174 -4.11 -16.59 0.19
C GLY A 174 -3.25 -15.39 -0.19
N ALA A 175 -1.95 -15.42 0.16
CA ALA A 175 -0.99 -14.38 -0.23
C ALA A 175 -0.78 -14.32 -1.75
N GLU A 176 -0.70 -15.47 -2.43
CA GLU A 176 -0.62 -15.55 -3.88
C GLU A 176 -1.91 -15.03 -4.54
N ALA A 177 -3.07 -15.39 -4.01
CA ALA A 177 -4.35 -14.87 -4.49
C ALA A 177 -4.42 -13.34 -4.38
N ALA A 178 -4.02 -12.77 -3.24
CA ALA A 178 -3.98 -11.32 -3.05
C ALA A 178 -3.01 -10.62 -4.02
N SER A 179 -1.81 -11.18 -4.18
CA SER A 179 -0.80 -10.68 -5.13
C SER A 179 -1.29 -10.73 -6.58
N ARG A 180 -1.90 -11.85 -6.97
CA ARG A 180 -2.49 -12.03 -8.31
C ARG A 180 -3.60 -11.01 -8.56
N ILE A 181 -4.51 -10.80 -7.61
CA ILE A 181 -5.57 -9.81 -7.74
C ILE A 181 -4.97 -8.43 -7.94
N SER A 182 -3.96 -8.05 -7.13
CA SER A 182 -3.31 -6.76 -7.24
C SER A 182 -2.67 -6.54 -8.62
N SER A 183 -1.91 -7.51 -9.13
CA SER A 183 -1.20 -7.36 -10.41
C SER A 183 -2.15 -7.43 -11.61
N GLN A 184 -3.04 -8.43 -11.65
CA GLN A 184 -3.95 -8.61 -12.77
C GLN A 184 -5.00 -7.51 -12.90
N SER A 185 -5.53 -7.00 -11.76
CA SER A 185 -6.47 -5.86 -11.81
C SER A 185 -5.82 -4.61 -12.40
N TYR A 186 -4.56 -4.34 -12.05
CA TYR A 186 -3.81 -3.23 -12.62
C TYR A 186 -3.63 -3.38 -14.13
N GLU A 187 -3.16 -4.55 -14.58
CA GLU A 187 -2.93 -4.81 -15.99
C GLU A 187 -4.22 -4.77 -16.81
N GLN A 188 -5.29 -5.38 -16.30
CA GLN A 188 -6.59 -5.41 -16.98
C GLN A 188 -7.24 -4.04 -16.99
N SER A 189 -7.13 -3.25 -15.92
CA SER A 189 -7.72 -1.92 -15.83
C SER A 189 -7.20 -1.00 -16.93
N MET A 190 -5.93 -1.10 -17.29
CA MET A 190 -5.34 -0.32 -18.37
C MET A 190 -5.96 -0.59 -19.76
N GLN A 191 -6.61 -1.76 -19.93
CA GLN A 191 -7.23 -2.13 -21.20
C GLN A 191 -8.71 -1.74 -21.27
N LEU A 192 -9.28 -1.27 -20.18
CA LEU A 192 -10.69 -0.87 -20.14
C LEU A 192 -10.95 0.40 -20.98
N PRO A 193 -12.07 0.46 -21.71
CA PRO A 193 -12.40 1.58 -22.59
C PRO A 193 -12.36 2.94 -21.86
N GLU A 194 -12.81 2.99 -20.61
CA GLU A 194 -12.86 4.19 -19.77
C GLU A 194 -11.45 4.69 -19.44
N VAL A 195 -10.55 3.78 -19.04
CA VAL A 195 -9.15 4.10 -18.73
C VAL A 195 -8.40 4.51 -20.00
N GLN A 196 -8.64 3.81 -21.11
CA GLN A 196 -8.08 4.16 -22.42
C GLN A 196 -8.57 5.55 -22.91
N ALA A 197 -9.83 5.89 -22.65
CA ALA A 197 -10.34 7.24 -22.92
C ALA A 197 -9.64 8.28 -22.03
N GLY A 198 -9.42 7.96 -20.76
CA GLY A 198 -8.63 8.78 -19.83
C GLY A 198 -7.21 9.00 -20.32
N PHE A 199 -6.52 7.96 -20.83
CA PHE A 199 -5.17 8.08 -21.42
C PHE A 199 -5.17 9.01 -22.63
N ARG A 200 -6.15 8.91 -23.54
CA ARG A 200 -6.27 9.82 -24.68
C ARG A 200 -6.45 11.28 -24.25
N ASN A 201 -7.31 11.53 -23.28
CA ASN A 201 -7.55 12.88 -22.74
C ASN A 201 -6.29 13.44 -22.07
N TRP A 202 -5.58 12.63 -21.31
CA TRP A 202 -4.31 12.99 -20.71
C TRP A 202 -3.24 13.26 -21.78
N SER A 203 -3.10 12.40 -22.78
CA SER A 203 -2.18 12.56 -23.90
C SER A 203 -2.42 13.87 -24.65
N ALA A 204 -3.69 14.18 -24.95
CA ALA A 204 -4.06 15.46 -25.57
C ALA A 204 -3.71 16.69 -24.70
N CYS A 205 -3.81 16.55 -23.37
CA CYS A 205 -3.37 17.58 -22.45
C CYS A 205 -1.84 17.72 -22.47
N MET A 206 -1.09 16.63 -22.48
CA MET A 206 0.38 16.64 -22.57
C MET A 206 0.85 17.29 -23.88
N GLN A 207 0.19 16.99 -24.99
CA GLN A 207 0.51 17.61 -26.30
C GLN A 207 0.36 19.13 -26.28
N LYS A 208 -0.66 19.66 -25.62
CA LYS A 208 -0.82 21.13 -25.42
C LYS A 208 0.31 21.75 -24.60
N ASN A 209 1.02 20.97 -23.81
CA ASN A 209 2.20 21.38 -23.05
C ASN A 209 3.53 21.05 -23.77
N GLY A 210 3.48 20.59 -25.03
CA GLY A 210 4.66 20.29 -25.84
C GLY A 210 5.27 18.90 -25.64
N TYR A 211 4.54 17.97 -25.01
CA TYR A 211 5.02 16.60 -24.75
C TYR A 211 4.20 15.57 -25.52
N THR A 212 4.87 14.64 -26.18
CA THR A 212 4.22 13.61 -27.01
C THR A 212 4.38 12.24 -26.34
N TYR A 213 3.39 11.86 -25.53
CA TYR A 213 3.30 10.57 -24.86
C TYR A 213 1.92 9.97 -25.06
N ALA A 214 1.83 8.65 -25.27
CA ALA A 214 0.58 7.94 -25.48
C ALA A 214 -0.10 7.57 -24.16
N SER A 215 0.69 7.28 -23.13
CA SER A 215 0.21 6.88 -21.80
C SER A 215 1.04 7.49 -20.67
N PRO A 216 0.50 7.59 -19.44
CA PRO A 216 1.25 8.09 -18.28
C PRO A 216 2.46 7.24 -17.89
N ARG A 217 2.57 6.03 -18.43
CA ARG A 217 3.72 5.14 -18.20
C ARG A 217 4.94 5.52 -19.03
N ASP A 218 4.72 6.14 -20.18
CA ASP A 218 5.78 6.41 -21.15
C ASP A 218 6.84 7.36 -20.61
N PRO A 219 6.51 8.53 -20.03
CA PRO A 219 7.53 9.41 -19.45
C PRO A 219 8.22 8.78 -18.24
N PHE A 220 7.50 8.01 -17.42
CA PHE A 220 8.09 7.29 -16.29
C PHE A 220 9.09 6.22 -16.75
N ALA A 221 8.85 5.58 -17.88
CA ALA A 221 9.72 4.56 -18.47
C ALA A 221 10.85 5.15 -19.34
N ALA A 222 10.83 6.45 -19.63
CA ALA A 222 11.81 7.09 -20.50
C ALA A 222 13.23 6.96 -19.93
N GLN A 223 14.17 6.47 -20.75
CA GLN A 223 15.56 6.24 -20.31
C GLN A 223 16.23 7.55 -19.87
N GLU A 224 15.95 8.66 -20.53
CA GLU A 224 16.47 9.98 -20.19
C GLU A 224 16.11 10.45 -18.77
N PHE A 225 15.06 9.88 -18.16
CA PHE A 225 14.63 10.20 -16.78
C PHE A 225 15.04 9.15 -15.76
N ARG A 226 15.64 8.04 -16.17
CA ARG A 226 16.09 6.98 -15.27
C ARG A 226 17.56 7.09 -14.90
N GLU A 227 18.37 7.69 -15.74
CA GLU A 227 19.81 7.78 -15.62
C GLU A 227 20.27 9.22 -15.34
N GLY A 228 21.43 9.37 -14.71
CA GLY A 228 22.04 10.68 -14.42
C GLY A 228 21.28 11.51 -13.37
N PRO A 229 21.61 12.79 -13.22
CA PRO A 229 20.94 13.71 -12.30
C PRO A 229 19.55 14.10 -12.81
N VAL A 230 18.66 14.51 -11.89
CA VAL A 230 17.35 15.08 -12.25
C VAL A 230 17.56 16.37 -13.05
N THR A 231 16.92 16.46 -14.21
CA THR A 231 17.02 17.62 -15.10
C THR A 231 15.82 18.54 -14.98
N GLU A 232 15.98 19.81 -15.37
CA GLU A 232 14.84 20.76 -15.44
C GLU A 232 13.76 20.29 -16.45
N ARG A 233 14.18 19.63 -17.51
CA ARG A 233 13.26 19.01 -18.48
C ARG A 233 12.44 17.88 -17.81
N GLU A 234 13.07 17.02 -17.00
CA GLU A 234 12.40 15.97 -16.25
C GLU A 234 11.34 16.57 -15.31
N LYS A 235 11.70 17.59 -14.52
CA LYS A 235 10.78 18.28 -13.61
C LYS A 235 9.63 18.96 -14.34
N ALA A 236 9.89 19.63 -15.45
CA ALA A 236 8.86 20.28 -16.26
C ALA A 236 7.89 19.25 -16.86
N THR A 237 8.41 18.12 -17.36
CA THR A 237 7.59 17.02 -17.88
C THR A 237 6.74 16.39 -16.78
N ALA A 238 7.33 16.13 -15.60
CA ALA A 238 6.64 15.57 -14.44
C ALA A 238 5.54 16.51 -13.90
N GLY A 239 5.81 17.82 -13.86
CA GLY A 239 4.81 18.82 -13.50
C GLY A 239 3.64 18.87 -14.47
N ALA A 240 3.91 18.81 -15.77
CA ALA A 240 2.87 18.73 -16.80
C ALA A 240 2.05 17.45 -16.68
N ASP A 241 2.69 16.30 -16.42
CA ASP A 241 2.03 15.01 -16.21
C ASP A 241 1.03 15.06 -15.04
N VAL A 242 1.49 15.51 -13.85
CA VAL A 242 0.63 15.64 -12.66
C VAL A 242 -0.53 16.61 -12.92
N SER A 243 -0.26 17.77 -13.51
CA SER A 243 -1.29 18.75 -13.88
C SER A 243 -2.31 18.18 -14.85
N CYS A 244 -1.87 17.42 -15.87
CA CYS A 244 -2.75 16.81 -16.86
C CYS A 244 -3.59 15.67 -16.25
N LYS A 245 -3.02 14.82 -15.39
CA LYS A 245 -3.75 13.78 -14.64
C LYS A 245 -4.88 14.39 -13.83
N ARG A 246 -4.60 15.49 -13.12
CA ARG A 246 -5.59 16.19 -12.29
C ARG A 246 -6.68 16.82 -13.15
N ARG A 247 -6.32 17.56 -14.19
CA ARG A 247 -7.31 18.24 -15.07
C ARG A 247 -8.23 17.28 -15.82
N THR A 248 -7.75 16.09 -16.14
CA THR A 248 -8.53 15.08 -16.88
C THR A 248 -9.27 14.10 -15.98
N GLY A 249 -9.05 14.15 -14.65
CA GLY A 249 -9.63 13.20 -13.69
C GLY A 249 -9.13 11.76 -13.93
N LEU A 250 -7.98 11.59 -14.58
CA LEU A 250 -7.49 10.28 -14.99
C LEU A 250 -7.33 9.31 -13.81
N LEU A 251 -6.80 9.81 -12.69
CA LEU A 251 -6.51 8.96 -11.53
C LEU A 251 -7.80 8.41 -10.92
N ASP A 252 -8.84 9.23 -10.82
CA ASP A 252 -10.14 8.82 -10.28
C ASP A 252 -10.82 7.77 -11.17
N VAL A 253 -10.76 7.97 -12.49
CA VAL A 253 -11.29 7.00 -13.47
C VAL A 253 -10.54 5.66 -13.33
N TRP A 254 -9.21 5.70 -13.33
CA TRP A 254 -8.40 4.48 -13.26
C TRP A 254 -8.62 3.72 -11.96
N PHE A 255 -8.58 4.42 -10.81
CA PHE A 255 -8.88 3.85 -9.51
C PHE A 255 -10.27 3.21 -9.44
N THR A 256 -11.29 3.89 -9.97
CA THR A 256 -12.66 3.39 -9.98
C THR A 256 -12.78 2.10 -10.77
N GLU A 257 -12.22 2.05 -11.95
CA GLU A 257 -12.29 0.86 -12.81
C GLU A 257 -11.47 -0.30 -12.25
N GLU A 258 -10.29 -0.03 -11.73
CA GLU A 258 -9.51 -1.06 -11.06
C GLU A 258 -10.20 -1.60 -9.80
N SER A 259 -10.84 -0.73 -9.02
CA SER A 259 -11.59 -1.14 -7.82
C SER A 259 -12.76 -2.08 -8.16
N LYS A 260 -13.46 -1.85 -9.28
CA LYS A 260 -14.50 -2.77 -9.77
C LYS A 260 -13.92 -4.15 -10.12
N LEU A 261 -12.80 -4.18 -10.83
CA LEU A 261 -12.10 -5.44 -11.15
C LEU A 261 -11.68 -6.18 -9.88
N GLN A 262 -11.04 -5.49 -8.94
CA GLN A 262 -10.62 -6.08 -7.68
C GLN A 262 -11.80 -6.64 -6.88
N THR A 263 -12.89 -5.90 -6.79
CA THR A 263 -14.10 -6.36 -6.08
C THR A 263 -14.62 -7.66 -6.68
N ALA A 264 -14.68 -7.77 -8.00
CA ALA A 264 -15.12 -8.99 -8.68
C ALA A 264 -14.14 -10.15 -8.47
N MET A 265 -12.83 -9.91 -8.49
CA MET A 265 -11.81 -10.93 -8.25
C MET A 265 -11.80 -11.39 -6.78
N ILE A 266 -11.93 -10.46 -5.83
CA ILE A 266 -12.05 -10.77 -4.40
C ILE A 266 -13.26 -11.64 -4.11
N ALA A 267 -14.40 -11.38 -4.77
CA ALA A 267 -15.58 -12.20 -4.61
C ALA A 267 -15.37 -13.66 -5.04
N LYS A 268 -14.56 -13.89 -6.07
CA LYS A 268 -14.19 -15.25 -6.55
C LYS A 268 -13.27 -15.98 -5.56
N ASP A 269 -12.31 -15.28 -5.00
CA ASP A 269 -11.27 -15.84 -4.11
C ASP A 269 -11.60 -15.64 -2.62
N ARG A 270 -12.87 -15.36 -2.28
CA ARG A 270 -13.31 -14.96 -0.94
C ARG A 270 -12.79 -15.88 0.16
N GLN A 271 -12.88 -17.18 -0.01
CA GLN A 271 -12.48 -18.14 1.03
C GLN A 271 -10.98 -18.11 1.30
N LEU A 272 -10.15 -18.02 0.25
CA LEU A 272 -8.70 -17.87 0.37
C LEU A 272 -8.33 -16.58 1.09
N LEU A 273 -8.95 -15.48 0.70
CA LEU A 273 -8.67 -14.18 1.29
C LEU A 273 -9.15 -14.04 2.75
N GLN A 274 -10.27 -14.67 3.11
CA GLN A 274 -10.72 -14.74 4.50
C GLN A 274 -9.74 -15.52 5.37
N LYS A 275 -9.27 -16.69 4.87
CA LYS A 275 -8.23 -17.46 5.56
C LYS A 275 -6.95 -16.65 5.76
N LEU A 276 -6.51 -15.92 4.72
CA LEU A 276 -5.37 -15.01 4.81
C LEU A 276 -5.55 -13.95 5.91
N GLN A 277 -6.72 -13.31 5.97
CA GLN A 277 -7.01 -12.33 7.03
C GLN A 277 -6.97 -12.95 8.44
N ASP A 278 -7.50 -14.19 8.59
CA ASP A 278 -7.46 -14.91 9.87
C ASP A 278 -6.03 -15.17 10.32
N VAL A 279 -5.19 -15.65 9.41
CA VAL A 279 -3.76 -15.89 9.66
C VAL A 279 -3.04 -14.57 9.99
N HIS A 280 -3.34 -13.49 9.27
CA HIS A 280 -2.78 -12.17 9.57
C HIS A 280 -3.16 -11.68 10.97
N ARG A 281 -4.44 -11.79 11.36
CA ARG A 281 -4.88 -11.41 12.72
C ARG A 281 -4.18 -12.23 13.79
N GLN A 282 -4.03 -13.54 13.59
CA GLN A 282 -3.34 -14.41 14.53
C GLN A 282 -1.86 -14.04 14.66
N LYS A 283 -1.17 -13.74 13.55
CA LYS A 283 0.24 -13.31 13.57
C LYS A 283 0.42 -11.99 14.30
N VAL A 284 -0.46 -11.02 14.07
CA VAL A 284 -0.44 -9.73 14.80
C VAL A 284 -0.69 -9.92 16.29
N ALA A 285 -1.64 -10.78 16.66
CA ALA A 285 -1.90 -11.10 18.06
C ALA A 285 -0.69 -11.77 18.73
N ALA A 286 -0.05 -12.72 18.06
CA ALA A 286 1.18 -13.36 18.55
C ALA A 286 2.33 -12.36 18.71
N ALA A 287 2.52 -11.47 17.74
CA ALA A 287 3.52 -10.41 17.84
C ALA A 287 3.29 -9.49 19.04
N LYS A 288 2.06 -9.05 19.24
CA LYS A 288 1.68 -8.24 20.42
C LYS A 288 1.90 -8.98 21.74
N ALA A 289 1.60 -10.29 21.79
CA ALA A 289 1.83 -11.11 22.98
C ALA A 289 3.34 -11.27 23.30
N ILE A 290 4.20 -11.33 22.27
CA ILE A 290 5.67 -11.34 22.46
C ILE A 290 6.10 -9.99 23.06
N LEU A 291 5.66 -8.88 22.46
CA LEU A 291 6.02 -7.53 22.91
C LEU A 291 5.57 -7.23 24.37
N ALA A 292 4.46 -7.82 24.81
CA ALA A 292 3.96 -7.65 26.17
C ALA A 292 4.79 -8.38 27.24
N LYS A 293 5.67 -9.30 26.86
CA LYS A 293 6.51 -10.10 27.78
C LYS A 293 7.93 -9.55 27.96
N GLY A 294 8.33 -8.61 27.15
CA GLY A 294 9.65 -7.97 27.16
C GLY A 294 9.62 -6.54 27.59
#